data_b6ad77ea30818d7c2a68f4ccc4ef6b26
#
_entry.id   b6ad77ea30818d7c2a68f4ccc4ef6b26
#
_cell.length_a   1.000
_cell.length_b   1.000
_cell.length_c   1.000
_cell.angle_alpha   90.00
_cell.angle_beta   90.00
_cell.angle_gamma   90.00
#
_symmetry.space_group_name_H-M   'P 1'
#
loop_
_entity.id
_entity.type
_entity.pdbx_description
1 polymer ?
#
loop_
_entity_poly.entity_id
_entity_poly.type
_entity_poly.pdbx_seq_one_letter_code
_entity_poly.pdbx_strand_id
1 'polypeptide(L)'
;MTAYPTNITFSKIQYISQGDTAIEQETNINNALQAGANWIQLRWKQGTEEEILALARRIKQHCLQYGAILIINDYLHIAKTIDAAGVHLGLTDTGIQEARHVLGPNKIIGGTANNLSDVQQRVTENCDYIGLGPLRFTATKEKLSPILGLTGYQDILHDLKNGGTEYPPIFAIGGITLDDIIPLQDIGIYGIALSGLITLHPHYIQELKNKLQWIH
;
A
#
# COMPACT_ATOMS: atom_id res chain seq x y z
N MET A 1 -9.48 0.40 -24.64
CA MET A 1 -8.18 0.14 -23.97
C MET A 1 -7.74 1.44 -23.34
N THR A 2 -8.00 1.65 -22.07
CA THR A 2 -7.53 2.82 -21.32
C THR A 2 -6.18 2.42 -20.73
N ALA A 3 -5.10 2.97 -21.31
CA ALA A 3 -3.76 2.80 -20.79
C ALA A 3 -3.74 3.31 -19.34
N TYR A 4 -3.16 2.54 -18.43
CA TYR A 4 -2.80 3.01 -17.08
C TYR A 4 -2.00 4.32 -17.21
N PRO A 5 -2.13 5.28 -16.29
CA PRO A 5 -1.31 6.49 -16.33
C PRO A 5 0.16 6.07 -16.29
N THR A 6 0.81 6.12 -17.44
CA THR A 6 2.14 5.56 -17.72
C THR A 6 3.29 6.31 -17.04
N ASN A 7 2.99 7.26 -16.15
CA ASN A 7 3.98 8.18 -15.57
C ASN A 7 4.11 8.17 -14.04
N ILE A 8 3.44 7.25 -13.32
CA ILE A 8 3.63 7.15 -11.86
C ILE A 8 4.67 6.06 -11.59
N THR A 9 5.90 6.45 -11.32
CA THR A 9 6.89 5.52 -10.77
C THR A 9 6.63 5.38 -9.28
N PHE A 10 6.01 4.27 -8.89
CA PHE A 10 5.80 3.97 -7.48
C PHE A 10 7.13 3.66 -6.78
N SER A 11 7.28 4.14 -5.55
CA SER A 11 8.32 3.61 -4.65
C SER A 11 8.12 2.10 -4.47
N LYS A 12 9.20 1.35 -4.38
CA LYS A 12 9.14 -0.09 -4.10
C LYS A 12 8.72 -0.41 -2.66
N ILE A 13 8.70 0.59 -1.78
CA ILE A 13 8.38 0.46 -0.36
C ILE A 13 7.24 1.41 -0.01
N GLN A 14 6.13 0.85 0.47
CA GLN A 14 5.04 1.60 1.09
C GLN A 14 5.07 1.34 2.60
N TYR A 15 5.10 2.41 3.41
CA TYR A 15 4.90 2.29 4.85
C TYR A 15 3.42 2.48 5.19
N ILE A 16 2.81 1.46 5.80
CA ILE A 16 1.46 1.51 6.36
C ILE A 16 1.58 1.85 7.84
N SER A 17 1.04 2.98 8.25
CA SER A 17 1.18 3.47 9.61
C SER A 17 0.55 2.54 10.64
N GLN A 18 1.10 2.56 11.85
CA GLN A 18 0.65 1.81 13.01
C GLN A 18 0.73 2.68 14.26
N GLY A 19 -0.18 2.44 15.21
CA GLY A 19 -0.29 3.12 16.48
C GLY A 19 -1.76 3.16 16.91
N ASP A 20 -2.00 3.11 18.22
CA ASP A 20 -3.34 3.09 18.81
C ASP A 20 -3.90 4.50 19.00
N THR A 21 -3.03 5.49 19.09
CA THR A 21 -3.36 6.91 19.29
C THR A 21 -2.88 7.78 18.12
N ALA A 22 -3.48 8.98 17.97
CA ALA A 22 -3.04 9.95 16.97
C ALA A 22 -1.56 10.33 17.14
N ILE A 23 -1.09 10.44 18.39
CA ILE A 23 0.31 10.79 18.72
C ILE A 23 1.25 9.67 18.26
N GLU A 24 0.92 8.42 18.50
CA GLU A 24 1.72 7.27 18.09
C GLU A 24 1.74 7.16 16.55
N GLN A 25 0.59 7.31 15.89
CA GLN A 25 0.51 7.32 14.44
C GLN A 25 1.43 8.39 13.84
N GLU A 26 1.34 9.63 14.33
CA GLU A 26 2.13 10.76 13.87
C GLU A 26 3.63 10.55 14.15
N THR A 27 3.99 10.08 15.35
CA THR A 27 5.37 9.77 15.71
C THR A 27 5.97 8.71 14.81
N ASN A 28 5.27 7.60 14.60
CA ASN A 28 5.75 6.49 13.78
C ASN A 28 5.89 6.88 12.30
N ILE A 29 4.95 7.69 11.78
CA ILE A 29 5.06 8.23 10.43
C ILE A 29 6.29 9.16 10.30
N ASN A 30 6.49 10.06 11.27
CA ASN A 30 7.64 10.97 11.26
C ASN A 30 8.97 10.20 11.32
N ASN A 31 9.08 9.17 12.16
CA ASN A 31 10.25 8.31 12.21
C ASN A 31 10.53 7.62 10.87
N ALA A 32 9.48 7.12 10.20
CA ALA A 32 9.61 6.51 8.89
C ALA A 32 10.04 7.55 7.83
N LEU A 33 9.47 8.76 7.82
CA LEU A 33 9.85 9.85 6.92
C LEU A 33 11.31 10.25 7.12
N GLN A 34 11.75 10.43 8.36
CA GLN A 34 13.15 10.74 8.70
C GLN A 34 14.11 9.64 8.25
N ALA A 35 13.69 8.38 8.32
CA ALA A 35 14.47 7.26 7.80
C ALA A 35 14.43 7.14 6.27
N GLY A 36 13.68 8.02 5.60
CA GLY A 36 13.64 8.13 4.14
C GLY A 36 12.45 7.44 3.48
N ALA A 37 11.37 7.10 4.21
CA ALA A 37 10.13 6.68 3.56
C ALA A 37 9.59 7.82 2.69
N ASN A 38 9.19 7.50 1.47
CA ASN A 38 8.63 8.45 0.52
C ASN A 38 7.23 8.09 0.03
N TRP A 39 6.63 7.04 0.60
CA TRP A 39 5.26 6.62 0.33
C TRP A 39 4.61 6.11 1.61
N ILE A 40 3.68 6.89 2.14
CA ILE A 40 2.99 6.68 3.41
C ILE A 40 1.53 6.32 3.14
N GLN A 41 1.03 5.28 3.80
CA GLN A 41 -0.39 5.01 3.91
C GLN A 41 -0.83 5.24 5.37
N LEU A 42 -1.65 6.27 5.61
CA LEU A 42 -2.24 6.52 6.93
C LEU A 42 -3.38 5.54 7.16
N ARG A 43 -3.19 4.61 8.11
CA ARG A 43 -4.16 3.59 8.50
C ARG A 43 -4.33 3.56 10.02
N TRP A 44 -5.35 4.25 10.50
CA TRP A 44 -5.70 4.28 11.92
C TRP A 44 -7.15 3.85 12.11
N LYS A 45 -7.36 2.60 12.53
CA LYS A 45 -8.69 1.97 12.66
C LYS A 45 -9.44 2.34 13.93
N GLN A 46 -8.73 2.75 15.00
CA GLN A 46 -9.30 3.06 16.30
C GLN A 46 -9.76 4.52 16.42
N GLY A 47 -9.28 5.41 15.56
CA GLY A 47 -9.65 6.83 15.58
C GLY A 47 -11.06 7.06 15.02
N THR A 48 -11.74 8.08 15.54
CA THR A 48 -12.94 8.61 14.90
C THR A 48 -12.59 9.29 13.57
N GLU A 49 -13.56 9.46 12.69
CA GLU A 49 -13.33 10.14 11.40
C GLU A 49 -12.81 11.57 11.59
N GLU A 50 -13.26 12.28 12.61
CA GLU A 50 -12.80 13.63 12.94
C GLU A 50 -11.34 13.64 13.37
N GLU A 51 -10.93 12.69 14.21
CA GLU A 51 -9.55 12.53 14.65
C GLU A 51 -8.64 12.11 13.48
N ILE A 52 -9.10 11.19 12.63
CA ILE A 52 -8.37 10.76 11.44
C ILE A 52 -8.21 11.94 10.47
N LEU A 53 -9.26 12.74 10.24
CA LEU A 53 -9.18 13.93 9.40
C LEU A 53 -8.19 14.96 9.94
N ALA A 54 -8.24 15.22 11.26
CA ALA A 54 -7.31 16.14 11.92
C ALA A 54 -5.86 15.66 11.82
N LEU A 55 -5.62 14.37 12.04
CA LEU A 55 -4.32 13.74 11.89
C LEU A 55 -3.85 13.78 10.42
N ALA A 56 -4.71 13.40 9.49
CA ALA A 56 -4.39 13.35 8.05
C ALA A 56 -3.91 14.72 7.51
N ARG A 57 -4.50 15.84 8.00
CA ARG A 57 -4.04 17.18 7.66
C ARG A 57 -2.61 17.45 8.11
N ARG A 58 -2.24 17.04 9.33
CA ARG A 58 -0.87 17.20 9.86
C ARG A 58 0.11 16.31 9.09
N ILE A 59 -0.26 15.02 8.90
CA ILE A 59 0.59 14.08 8.15
C ILE A 59 0.81 14.54 6.70
N LYS A 60 -0.20 15.16 6.06
CA LYS A 60 -0.01 15.74 4.72
C LYS A 60 1.10 16.79 4.73
N GLN A 61 1.16 17.68 5.75
CA GLN A 61 2.23 18.67 5.85
C GLN A 61 3.61 18.02 6.05
N HIS A 62 3.70 17.00 6.92
CA HIS A 62 4.93 16.24 7.09
C HIS A 62 5.36 15.58 5.78
N CYS A 63 4.45 14.89 5.08
CA CYS A 63 4.77 14.27 3.79
C CYS A 63 5.28 15.30 2.77
N LEU A 64 4.68 16.50 2.69
CA LEU A 64 5.13 17.56 1.79
C LEU A 64 6.56 18.01 2.11
N GLN A 65 6.93 18.15 3.41
CA GLN A 65 8.28 18.53 3.83
C GLN A 65 9.34 17.52 3.42
N TYR A 66 8.99 16.24 3.39
CA TYR A 66 9.90 15.14 3.01
C TYR A 66 9.77 14.72 1.54
N GLY A 67 8.92 15.37 0.74
CA GLY A 67 8.65 14.97 -0.64
C GLY A 67 8.00 13.59 -0.76
N ALA A 68 7.25 13.17 0.26
CA ALA A 68 6.59 11.87 0.32
C ALA A 68 5.13 11.94 -0.15
N ILE A 69 4.63 10.84 -0.70
CA ILE A 69 3.22 10.66 -1.09
C ILE A 69 2.41 10.20 0.12
N LEU A 70 1.21 10.77 0.30
CA LEU A 70 0.25 10.35 1.32
C LEU A 70 -0.95 9.67 0.68
N ILE A 71 -1.20 8.42 1.07
CA ILE A 71 -2.41 7.65 0.78
C ILE A 71 -3.25 7.53 2.06
N ILE A 72 -4.56 7.73 1.94
CA ILE A 72 -5.50 7.50 3.04
C ILE A 72 -6.10 6.11 2.91
N ASN A 73 -6.10 5.33 3.98
CA ASN A 73 -6.72 4.01 3.99
C ASN A 73 -8.23 4.13 4.24
N ASP A 74 -9.07 3.48 3.43
CA ASP A 74 -10.54 3.36 3.47
C ASP A 74 -11.32 4.68 3.29
N TYR A 75 -10.95 5.76 3.94
CA TYR A 75 -11.74 6.99 4.03
C TYR A 75 -11.60 7.88 2.79
N LEU A 76 -12.37 7.56 1.75
CA LEU A 76 -12.39 8.29 0.46
C LEU A 76 -12.66 9.79 0.63
N HIS A 77 -13.65 10.15 1.47
CA HIS A 77 -14.03 11.54 1.71
C HIS A 77 -12.92 12.34 2.43
N ILE A 78 -12.14 11.69 3.33
CA ILE A 78 -10.97 12.31 3.96
C ILE A 78 -9.89 12.55 2.91
N ALA A 79 -9.59 11.55 2.06
CA ALA A 79 -8.62 11.71 0.99
C ALA A 79 -8.97 12.90 0.07
N LYS A 80 -10.26 13.05 -0.29
CA LYS A 80 -10.76 14.20 -1.07
C LYS A 80 -10.63 15.52 -0.30
N THR A 81 -11.07 15.55 0.95
CA THR A 81 -11.12 16.77 1.78
C THR A 81 -9.74 17.38 1.99
N ILE A 82 -8.72 16.56 2.22
CA ILE A 82 -7.36 17.05 2.39
C ILE A 82 -6.58 17.12 1.08
N ASP A 83 -7.19 16.77 -0.04
CA ASP A 83 -6.51 16.62 -1.32
C ASP A 83 -5.25 15.74 -1.20
N ALA A 84 -5.40 14.53 -0.65
CA ALA A 84 -4.32 13.55 -0.56
C ALA A 84 -3.86 13.10 -1.96
N ALA A 85 -2.71 12.45 -2.05
CA ALA A 85 -2.26 11.85 -3.31
C ALA A 85 -3.18 10.72 -3.78
N GLY A 86 -3.89 10.06 -2.85
CA GLY A 86 -4.84 9.01 -3.20
C GLY A 86 -5.44 8.30 -2.01
N VAL A 87 -6.06 7.16 -2.29
CA VAL A 87 -6.75 6.29 -1.32
C VAL A 87 -6.36 4.83 -1.56
N HIS A 88 -6.37 4.01 -0.50
CA HIS A 88 -6.29 2.55 -0.59
C HIS A 88 -7.57 1.93 -0.03
N LEU A 89 -8.22 1.04 -0.79
CA LEU A 89 -9.54 0.50 -0.51
C LEU A 89 -9.49 -1.03 -0.38
N GLY A 90 -10.09 -1.53 0.68
CA GLY A 90 -10.34 -2.95 0.89
C GLY A 90 -11.45 -3.49 -0.01
N LEU A 91 -11.68 -4.81 0.07
CA LEU A 91 -12.67 -5.50 -0.76
C LEU A 91 -14.13 -5.13 -0.43
N THR A 92 -14.36 -4.63 0.79
CA THR A 92 -15.71 -4.25 1.29
C THR A 92 -15.91 -2.75 1.43
N ASP A 93 -14.91 -1.95 1.06
CA ASP A 93 -14.98 -0.50 1.11
C ASP A 93 -15.66 0.07 -0.15
N THR A 94 -15.64 1.39 -0.31
CA THR A 94 -16.11 2.06 -1.53
C THR A 94 -15.47 1.44 -2.78
N GLY A 95 -16.23 1.22 -3.84
CA GLY A 95 -15.72 0.64 -5.08
C GLY A 95 -14.67 1.53 -5.75
N ILE A 96 -13.70 0.91 -6.43
CA ILE A 96 -12.60 1.61 -7.12
C ILE A 96 -13.12 2.61 -8.16
N GLN A 97 -14.15 2.25 -8.93
CA GLN A 97 -14.72 3.13 -9.95
C GLN A 97 -15.39 4.36 -9.34
N GLU A 98 -16.09 4.21 -8.22
CA GLU A 98 -16.67 5.32 -7.47
C GLU A 98 -15.57 6.23 -6.91
N ALA A 99 -14.52 5.65 -6.33
CA ALA A 99 -13.37 6.42 -5.85
C ALA A 99 -12.71 7.20 -6.99
N ARG A 100 -12.58 6.61 -8.17
CA ARG A 100 -12.06 7.29 -9.36
C ARG A 100 -12.96 8.45 -9.80
N HIS A 101 -14.27 8.27 -9.77
CA HIS A 101 -15.23 9.34 -10.07
C HIS A 101 -15.12 10.51 -9.08
N VAL A 102 -14.97 10.20 -7.79
CA VAL A 102 -14.91 11.21 -6.72
C VAL A 102 -13.58 11.96 -6.68
N LEU A 103 -12.46 11.25 -6.87
CA LEU A 103 -11.10 11.83 -6.77
C LEU A 103 -10.56 12.36 -8.09
N GLY A 104 -11.07 11.86 -9.22
CA GLY A 104 -10.60 12.22 -10.55
C GLY A 104 -9.44 11.35 -11.06
N PRO A 105 -9.01 11.58 -12.32
CA PRO A 105 -8.09 10.71 -13.04
C PRO A 105 -6.63 10.77 -12.53
N ASN A 106 -6.27 11.84 -11.84
CA ASN A 106 -4.88 12.09 -11.43
C ASN A 106 -4.55 11.63 -10.00
N LYS A 107 -5.50 11.00 -9.30
CA LYS A 107 -5.29 10.49 -7.94
C LYS A 107 -5.01 9.00 -7.95
N ILE A 108 -4.17 8.55 -7.03
CA ILE A 108 -3.77 7.16 -6.89
C ILE A 108 -4.87 6.40 -6.14
N ILE A 109 -5.35 5.30 -6.73
CA ILE A 109 -6.30 4.41 -6.09
C ILE A 109 -5.71 3.01 -6.01
N GLY A 110 -5.36 2.60 -4.80
CA GLY A 110 -4.92 1.24 -4.51
C GLY A 110 -6.08 0.34 -4.11
N GLY A 111 -5.95 -0.94 -4.37
CA GLY A 111 -6.94 -1.95 -3.98
C GLY A 111 -6.32 -3.15 -3.29
N THR A 112 -6.99 -3.67 -2.27
CA THR A 112 -6.61 -4.93 -1.61
C THR A 112 -7.02 -6.13 -2.47
N ALA A 113 -6.19 -7.17 -2.52
CA ALA A 113 -6.49 -8.50 -3.03
C ALA A 113 -5.94 -9.58 -2.09
N ASN A 114 -6.63 -10.73 -2.01
CA ASN A 114 -6.23 -11.84 -1.15
C ASN A 114 -6.08 -13.16 -1.92
N ASN A 115 -6.49 -13.21 -3.17
CA ASN A 115 -6.43 -14.36 -4.07
C ASN A 115 -6.42 -13.90 -5.53
N LEU A 116 -6.34 -14.83 -6.48
CA LEU A 116 -6.33 -14.54 -7.92
C LEU A 116 -7.60 -13.81 -8.38
N SER A 117 -8.78 -14.24 -7.92
CA SER A 117 -10.05 -13.62 -8.30
C SER A 117 -10.11 -12.15 -7.88
N ASP A 118 -9.64 -11.84 -6.67
CA ASP A 118 -9.57 -10.45 -6.19
C ASP A 118 -8.60 -9.63 -7.06
N VAL A 119 -7.44 -10.18 -7.44
CA VAL A 119 -6.49 -9.49 -8.33
C VAL A 119 -7.15 -9.20 -9.68
N GLN A 120 -7.82 -10.19 -10.29
CA GLN A 120 -8.53 -10.01 -11.56
C GLN A 120 -9.64 -8.95 -11.47
N GLN A 121 -10.36 -8.93 -10.34
CA GLN A 121 -11.35 -7.90 -10.06
C GLN A 121 -10.68 -6.51 -10.03
N ARG A 122 -9.60 -6.34 -9.27
CA ARG A 122 -8.87 -5.07 -9.17
C ARG A 122 -8.30 -4.59 -10.51
N VAL A 123 -7.84 -5.52 -11.35
CA VAL A 123 -7.42 -5.23 -12.73
C VAL A 123 -8.59 -4.68 -13.54
N THR A 124 -9.75 -5.35 -13.49
CA THR A 124 -10.97 -4.94 -14.20
C THR A 124 -11.48 -3.58 -13.73
N GLU A 125 -11.34 -3.28 -12.44
CA GLU A 125 -11.72 -2.01 -11.83
C GLU A 125 -10.74 -0.86 -12.12
N ASN A 126 -9.58 -1.13 -12.76
CA ASN A 126 -8.53 -0.19 -13.06
C ASN A 126 -7.91 0.48 -11.82
N CYS A 127 -7.52 -0.32 -10.82
CA CYS A 127 -6.65 0.13 -9.74
C CYS A 127 -5.30 0.62 -10.27
N ASP A 128 -4.68 1.58 -9.61
CA ASP A 128 -3.33 2.02 -9.94
C ASP A 128 -2.25 1.11 -9.34
N TYR A 129 -2.55 0.44 -8.23
CA TYR A 129 -1.72 -0.61 -7.63
C TYR A 129 -2.57 -1.57 -6.79
N ILE A 130 -2.03 -2.76 -6.54
CA ILE A 130 -2.69 -3.82 -5.77
C ILE A 130 -1.83 -4.19 -4.56
N GLY A 131 -2.41 -4.17 -3.36
CA GLY A 131 -1.85 -4.75 -2.15
C GLY A 131 -2.31 -6.21 -2.03
N LEU A 132 -1.44 -7.17 -2.38
CA LEU A 132 -1.74 -8.60 -2.36
C LEU A 132 -1.21 -9.26 -1.08
N GLY A 133 -2.04 -10.01 -0.39
CA GLY A 133 -1.62 -10.75 0.80
C GLY A 133 -2.77 -11.29 1.66
N PRO A 134 -2.47 -11.84 2.83
CA PRO A 134 -1.19 -11.74 3.55
C PRO A 134 -0.15 -12.80 3.13
N LEU A 135 1.14 -12.43 3.19
CA LEU A 135 2.23 -13.39 2.99
C LEU A 135 2.28 -14.40 4.14
N ARG A 136 2.13 -13.92 5.39
CA ARG A 136 2.08 -14.68 6.63
C ARG A 136 1.02 -14.14 7.56
N PHE A 137 0.81 -14.85 8.67
CA PHE A 137 0.01 -14.33 9.77
C PHE A 137 0.51 -12.95 10.20
N THR A 138 -0.42 -12.04 10.46
CA THR A 138 -0.14 -10.70 10.98
C THR A 138 -1.23 -10.28 11.95
N ALA A 139 -0.86 -9.73 13.10
CA ALA A 139 -1.79 -9.22 14.08
C ALA A 139 -2.41 -7.86 13.69
N THR A 140 -1.91 -7.23 12.62
CA THR A 140 -2.33 -5.88 12.20
C THR A 140 -3.69 -5.85 11.48
N LYS A 141 -4.29 -7.01 11.18
CA LYS A 141 -5.59 -7.13 10.49
C LYS A 141 -6.51 -8.03 11.30
N GLU A 142 -7.68 -7.54 11.71
CA GLU A 142 -8.63 -8.25 12.56
C GLU A 142 -9.24 -9.50 11.88
N LYS A 143 -9.48 -9.43 10.58
CA LYS A 143 -9.96 -10.58 9.78
C LYS A 143 -8.86 -10.99 8.80
N LEU A 144 -8.23 -12.12 9.09
CA LEU A 144 -7.20 -12.67 8.23
C LEU A 144 -7.86 -13.44 7.08
N SER A 145 -7.47 -13.06 5.88
CA SER A 145 -7.67 -13.88 4.68
C SER A 145 -6.71 -15.07 4.71
N PRO A 146 -6.95 -16.13 3.92
CA PRO A 146 -6.01 -17.23 3.81
C PRO A 146 -4.58 -16.74 3.55
N ILE A 147 -3.63 -17.34 4.24
CA ILE A 147 -2.20 -17.01 4.07
C ILE A 147 -1.76 -17.54 2.70
N LEU A 148 -1.16 -16.65 1.89
CA LEU A 148 -0.68 -17.00 0.55
C LEU A 148 0.65 -17.76 0.58
N GLY A 149 1.57 -17.40 1.48
CA GLY A 149 2.95 -17.87 1.40
C GLY A 149 3.62 -17.46 0.07
N LEU A 150 4.86 -17.80 -0.13
CA LEU A 150 5.58 -17.54 -1.40
C LEU A 150 4.94 -18.30 -2.57
N THR A 151 4.49 -19.54 -2.34
CA THR A 151 3.85 -20.37 -3.37
C THR A 151 2.57 -19.70 -3.90
N GLY A 152 1.70 -19.18 -3.02
CA GLY A 152 0.49 -18.51 -3.46
C GLY A 152 0.77 -17.26 -4.32
N TYR A 153 1.85 -16.51 -4.03
CA TYR A 153 2.27 -15.43 -4.92
C TYR A 153 2.77 -15.94 -6.27
N GLN A 154 3.57 -17.01 -6.28
CA GLN A 154 4.06 -17.63 -7.52
C GLN A 154 2.91 -18.08 -8.42
N ASP A 155 1.93 -18.80 -7.84
CA ASP A 155 0.78 -19.33 -8.56
C ASP A 155 -0.05 -18.19 -9.17
N ILE A 156 -0.37 -17.16 -8.38
CA ILE A 156 -1.15 -16.01 -8.84
C ILE A 156 -0.43 -15.28 -9.99
N LEU A 157 0.87 -14.98 -9.84
CA LEU A 157 1.61 -14.27 -10.90
C LEU A 157 1.82 -15.13 -12.15
N HIS A 158 1.99 -16.45 -11.98
CA HIS A 158 2.05 -17.39 -13.08
C HIS A 158 0.74 -17.38 -13.91
N ASP A 159 -0.40 -17.48 -13.22
CA ASP A 159 -1.71 -17.49 -13.87
C ASP A 159 -2.02 -16.15 -14.58
N LEU A 160 -1.66 -15.03 -13.98
CA LEU A 160 -1.81 -13.71 -14.61
C LEU A 160 -0.97 -13.60 -15.89
N LYS A 161 0.29 -14.04 -15.85
CA LYS A 161 1.19 -14.02 -17.02
C LYS A 161 0.69 -14.96 -18.13
N ASN A 162 0.29 -16.17 -17.80
CA ASN A 162 -0.21 -17.15 -18.77
C ASN A 162 -1.54 -16.72 -19.40
N GLY A 163 -2.38 -16.01 -18.63
CA GLY A 163 -3.62 -15.41 -19.13
C GLY A 163 -3.42 -14.20 -20.04
N GLY A 164 -2.17 -13.73 -20.24
CA GLY A 164 -1.87 -12.52 -20.99
C GLY A 164 -2.50 -11.26 -20.42
N THR A 165 -2.81 -11.26 -19.14
CA THR A 165 -3.47 -10.15 -18.44
C THR A 165 -2.42 -9.10 -18.05
N GLU A 166 -2.54 -7.90 -18.59
CA GLU A 166 -1.80 -6.75 -18.06
C GLU A 166 -2.37 -6.37 -16.69
N TYR A 167 -1.51 -6.16 -15.70
CA TYR A 167 -1.91 -5.81 -14.34
C TYR A 167 -1.06 -4.67 -13.78
N PRO A 168 -1.63 -3.86 -12.86
CA PRO A 168 -0.88 -2.78 -12.23
C PRO A 168 0.19 -3.34 -11.27
N PRO A 169 1.11 -2.51 -10.79
CA PRO A 169 2.10 -2.91 -9.80
C PRO A 169 1.48 -3.64 -8.61
N ILE A 170 1.96 -4.85 -8.31
CA ILE A 170 1.52 -5.66 -7.16
C ILE A 170 2.54 -5.52 -6.03
N PHE A 171 2.04 -5.12 -4.86
CA PHE A 171 2.80 -5.00 -3.62
C PHE A 171 2.45 -6.16 -2.69
N ALA A 172 3.47 -6.90 -2.26
CA ALA A 172 3.27 -7.91 -1.22
C ALA A 172 3.03 -7.23 0.14
N ILE A 173 2.12 -7.81 0.94
CA ILE A 173 1.74 -7.30 2.25
C ILE A 173 1.51 -8.44 3.26
N GLY A 174 1.69 -8.13 4.54
CA GLY A 174 1.30 -8.99 5.67
C GLY A 174 2.41 -9.94 6.13
N GLY A 175 3.03 -9.64 7.27
CA GLY A 175 4.04 -10.46 7.91
C GLY A 175 5.37 -10.55 7.16
N ILE A 176 5.71 -9.56 6.34
CA ILE A 176 6.96 -9.52 5.57
C ILE A 176 8.14 -9.19 6.46
N THR A 177 9.25 -9.91 6.27
CA THR A 177 10.56 -9.72 6.92
C THR A 177 11.63 -9.36 5.88
N LEU A 178 12.84 -9.05 6.34
CA LEU A 178 13.97 -8.74 5.46
C LEU A 178 14.39 -9.93 4.57
N ASP A 179 14.14 -11.16 5.02
CA ASP A 179 14.52 -12.38 4.29
C ASP A 179 13.56 -12.68 3.13
N ASP A 180 12.38 -12.06 3.12
CA ASP A 180 11.39 -12.27 2.07
C ASP A 180 11.66 -11.43 0.81
N ILE A 181 12.50 -10.42 0.92
CA ILE A 181 12.67 -9.41 -0.13
C ILE A 181 13.13 -10.05 -1.44
N ILE A 182 14.23 -10.81 -1.40
CA ILE A 182 14.76 -11.47 -2.60
C ILE A 182 13.79 -12.51 -3.16
N PRO A 183 13.23 -13.46 -2.35
CA PRO A 183 12.21 -14.38 -2.86
C PRO A 183 11.00 -13.71 -3.52
N LEU A 184 10.49 -12.61 -2.96
CA LEU A 184 9.36 -11.88 -3.54
C LEU A 184 9.74 -11.20 -4.87
N GLN A 185 10.96 -10.66 -4.97
CA GLN A 185 11.47 -10.08 -6.22
C GLN A 185 11.63 -11.15 -7.31
N ASP A 186 12.19 -12.31 -6.97
CA ASP A 186 12.39 -13.43 -7.91
C ASP A 186 11.05 -13.94 -8.47
N ILE A 187 9.99 -13.90 -7.67
CA ILE A 187 8.61 -14.19 -8.10
C ILE A 187 8.10 -13.14 -9.10
N GLY A 188 8.61 -11.91 -9.04
CA GLY A 188 8.18 -10.78 -9.88
C GLY A 188 7.22 -9.82 -9.20
N ILE A 189 7.17 -9.80 -7.87
CA ILE A 189 6.46 -8.78 -7.08
C ILE A 189 7.13 -7.42 -7.30
N TYR A 190 6.30 -6.40 -7.55
CA TYR A 190 6.82 -5.05 -7.84
C TYR A 190 7.45 -4.38 -6.63
N GLY A 191 6.84 -4.52 -5.46
CA GLY A 191 7.28 -3.87 -4.23
C GLY A 191 6.63 -4.47 -2.98
N ILE A 192 6.86 -3.84 -1.85
CA ILE A 192 6.39 -4.31 -0.54
C ILE A 192 5.66 -3.21 0.22
N ALA A 193 4.60 -3.59 0.94
CA ALA A 193 3.87 -2.74 1.86
C ALA A 193 4.09 -3.25 3.29
N LEU A 194 4.71 -2.44 4.12
CA LEU A 194 5.20 -2.80 5.44
C LEU A 194 4.54 -1.95 6.53
N SER A 195 4.26 -2.55 7.68
CA SER A 195 3.77 -1.85 8.86
C SER A 195 4.70 -2.08 10.04
N GLY A 196 4.48 -3.12 10.83
CA GLY A 196 5.21 -3.38 12.08
C GLY A 196 6.73 -3.39 11.95
N LEU A 197 7.28 -3.94 10.87
CA LEU A 197 8.73 -3.97 10.65
C LEU A 197 9.34 -2.56 10.65
N ILE A 198 8.71 -1.62 9.94
CA ILE A 198 9.19 -0.23 9.85
C ILE A 198 8.83 0.55 11.12
N THR A 199 7.67 0.30 11.71
CA THR A 199 7.28 0.93 12.98
C THR A 199 8.31 0.64 14.08
N LEU A 200 8.75 -0.61 14.19
CA LEU A 200 9.74 -1.03 15.20
C LEU A 200 11.18 -0.68 14.81
N HIS A 201 11.49 -0.68 13.52
CA HIS A 201 12.85 -0.52 12.99
C HIS A 201 12.88 0.42 11.78
N PRO A 202 12.63 1.74 11.95
CA PRO A 202 12.58 2.67 10.81
C PRO A 202 13.85 2.67 9.95
N HIS A 203 15.01 2.43 10.55
CA HIS A 203 16.31 2.39 9.86
C HIS A 203 16.39 1.31 8.76
N TYR A 204 15.54 0.28 8.80
CA TYR A 204 15.49 -0.73 7.74
C TYR A 204 15.02 -0.18 6.38
N ILE A 205 14.42 1.01 6.34
CA ILE A 205 14.05 1.64 5.07
C ILE A 205 15.26 1.79 4.14
N GLN A 206 16.43 2.17 4.67
CA GLN A 206 17.64 2.30 3.85
C GLN A 206 18.16 0.94 3.36
N GLU A 207 18.14 -0.08 4.22
CA GLU A 207 18.53 -1.43 3.84
C GLU A 207 17.60 -1.99 2.76
N LEU A 208 16.28 -1.81 2.94
CA LEU A 208 15.27 -2.24 1.98
C LEU A 208 15.41 -1.52 0.63
N LYS A 209 15.67 -0.21 0.64
CA LYS A 209 15.95 0.54 -0.58
C LYS A 209 17.15 -0.03 -1.33
N ASN A 210 18.22 -0.35 -0.63
CA ASN A 210 19.41 -0.94 -1.24
C ASN A 210 19.11 -2.32 -1.83
N LYS A 211 18.39 -3.18 -1.10
CA LYS A 211 17.99 -4.52 -1.59
C LYS A 211 17.06 -4.43 -2.81
N LEU A 212 16.13 -3.47 -2.84
CA LEU A 212 15.12 -3.31 -3.91
C LEU A 212 15.61 -2.52 -5.14
N GLN A 213 16.78 -1.86 -5.08
CA GLN A 213 17.36 -1.12 -6.20
C GLN A 213 18.20 -1.98 -7.17
N TRP A 214 18.54 -3.20 -6.82
CA TRP A 214 19.47 -4.05 -7.58
C TRP A 214 18.84 -4.80 -8.77
N ILE A 215 17.58 -4.50 -9.13
CA ILE A 215 16.92 -5.14 -10.26
C ILE A 215 16.52 -4.08 -11.28
N HIS A 216 17.37 -3.91 -12.25
CA HIS A 216 17.10 -3.30 -13.56
C HIS A 216 17.06 -4.39 -14.62
#